data_4727e51438829a9019c9e541375d9819
#
_entry.id   4727e51438829a9019c9e541375d9819
#
_cell.length_a   1.000
_cell.length_b   1.000
_cell.length_c   1.000
_cell.angle_alpha   90.00
_cell.angle_beta   90.00
_cell.angle_gamma   90.00
#
_symmetry.space_group_name_H-M   'P 1'
#
loop_
_entity.id
_entity.type
_entity.pdbx_description
1 polymer ?
#
loop_
_entity_poly.entity_id
_entity_poly.type
_entity_poly.pdbx_seq_one_letter_code
_entity_poly.pdbx_strand_id
1 'polypeptide(L)'
;GIELFMMLAKNPAGANQNLRTLLLEEEKIHLAVLLNDRTADGKDVSWIWDVDYELVVDRLASLTIGGDRAYDLALRFHYSGFPIASMHVTPSPLGLLEHLKSSIKAGEKAIILPTYTAMLDLRSELNKMGATHSFWEEQ
;
A
#
# COMPACT_ATOMS: atom_id res chain seq x y z
N GLY A 1 13.41 -12.54 -6.44
CA GLY A 1 12.53 -11.86 -5.51
C GLY A 1 11.30 -11.30 -6.18
N ILE A 2 10.58 -10.49 -5.46
CA ILE A 2 9.42 -9.77 -5.98
C ILE A 2 9.81 -8.33 -6.29
N GLU A 3 9.05 -7.70 -7.20
CA GLU A 3 9.23 -6.29 -7.52
C GLU A 3 8.28 -5.45 -6.68
N LEU A 4 8.76 -4.32 -6.17
CA LEU A 4 7.96 -3.38 -5.41
C LEU A 4 7.88 -2.05 -6.16
N PHE A 5 6.65 -1.60 -6.43
CA PHE A 5 6.40 -0.32 -7.08
C PHE A 5 5.69 0.60 -6.09
N MET A 6 6.25 1.77 -5.84
CA MET A 6 5.67 2.72 -4.89
C MET A 6 5.13 3.95 -5.61
N MET A 7 3.90 4.33 -5.27
CA MET A 7 3.26 5.54 -5.78
C MET A 7 2.72 6.34 -4.59
N LEU A 8 3.30 7.50 -4.35
CA LEU A 8 2.91 8.36 -3.24
C LEU A 8 1.57 9.03 -3.46
N ALA A 9 0.84 9.24 -2.38
CA ALA A 9 -0.32 10.12 -2.37
C ALA A 9 -0.48 10.77 -1.00
N LYS A 10 -0.95 12.02 -0.97
CA LYS A 10 -1.22 12.77 0.26
C LYS A 10 -2.61 13.40 0.27
N ASN A 11 -3.37 13.21 -0.77
CA ASN A 11 -4.71 13.78 -0.91
C ASN A 11 -5.54 12.90 -1.86
N PRO A 12 -6.87 13.08 -1.89
CA PRO A 12 -7.73 12.25 -2.72
C PRO A 12 -7.42 12.33 -4.22
N ALA A 13 -7.06 13.50 -4.74
CA ALA A 13 -6.78 13.65 -6.17
C ALA A 13 -5.60 12.78 -6.60
N GLY A 14 -4.50 12.83 -5.85
CA GLY A 14 -3.32 12.00 -6.15
C GLY A 14 -3.61 10.52 -5.97
N ALA A 15 -4.30 10.16 -4.89
CA ALA A 15 -4.65 8.77 -4.63
C ALA A 15 -5.55 8.21 -5.73
N ASN A 16 -6.57 8.95 -6.14
CA ASN A 16 -7.48 8.51 -7.20
C ASN A 16 -6.75 8.36 -8.54
N GLN A 17 -5.79 9.24 -8.83
CA GLN A 17 -4.97 9.11 -10.01
C GLN A 17 -4.15 7.81 -9.98
N ASN A 18 -3.56 7.49 -8.83
CA ASN A 18 -2.84 6.23 -8.65
C ASN A 18 -3.75 5.02 -8.87
N LEU A 19 -4.97 5.05 -8.33
CA LEU A 19 -5.91 3.96 -8.53
C LEU A 19 -6.29 3.78 -10.00
N ARG A 20 -6.49 4.87 -10.72
CA ARG A 20 -6.77 4.79 -12.17
C ARG A 20 -5.60 4.17 -12.93
N THR A 21 -4.37 4.44 -12.51
CA THR A 21 -3.19 3.79 -13.08
C THR A 21 -3.22 2.28 -12.84
N LEU A 22 -3.63 1.85 -11.65
CA LEU A 22 -3.74 0.42 -11.33
C LEU A 22 -4.75 -0.30 -12.22
N LEU A 23 -5.80 0.38 -12.65
CA LEU A 23 -6.82 -0.22 -13.52
C LEU A 23 -6.27 -0.59 -14.89
N LEU A 24 -5.09 -0.10 -15.26
CA LEU A 24 -4.41 -0.47 -16.51
C LEU A 24 -3.73 -1.84 -16.43
N GLU A 25 -3.59 -2.40 -15.24
CA GLU A 25 -2.99 -3.72 -15.07
C GLU A 25 -3.93 -4.79 -15.62
N GLU A 26 -3.37 -5.76 -16.34
CA GLU A 26 -4.16 -6.86 -16.92
C GLU A 26 -4.51 -7.93 -15.90
N GLU A 27 -3.60 -8.20 -14.98
CA GLU A 27 -3.77 -9.21 -13.96
C GLU A 27 -4.25 -8.61 -12.65
N LYS A 28 -4.70 -9.46 -11.73
CA LYS A 28 -5.06 -9.03 -10.39
C LYS A 28 -3.84 -8.50 -9.66
N ILE A 29 -4.08 -7.57 -8.75
CA ILE A 29 -3.05 -6.74 -8.15
C ILE A 29 -2.80 -7.16 -6.70
N HIS A 30 -1.52 -7.31 -6.33
CA HIS A 30 -1.11 -7.38 -4.94
C HIS A 30 -0.88 -5.94 -4.47
N LEU A 31 -1.78 -5.43 -3.65
CA LEU A 31 -1.77 -4.05 -3.20
C LEU A 31 -1.41 -3.94 -1.73
N ALA A 32 -0.51 -3.02 -1.41
CA ALA A 32 -0.24 -2.62 -0.04
C ALA A 32 -0.49 -1.13 0.09
N VAL A 33 -1.27 -0.72 1.08
CA VAL A 33 -1.57 0.68 1.32
C VAL A 33 -1.14 1.02 2.75
N LEU A 34 -0.39 2.11 2.90
CA LEU A 34 0.12 2.51 4.21
C LEU A 34 -0.27 3.96 4.49
N LEU A 35 -0.81 4.18 5.68
CA LEU A 35 -1.30 5.49 6.10
C LEU A 35 -0.62 5.92 7.39
N ASN A 36 0.15 7.00 7.32
CA ASN A 36 0.68 7.70 8.48
C ASN A 36 0.04 9.08 8.57
N ASP A 37 0.02 9.63 9.79
CA ASP A 37 -0.53 10.97 10.07
C ASP A 37 0.52 11.85 10.77
N ARG A 38 1.79 11.66 10.44
CA ARG A 38 2.87 12.45 10.99
C ARG A 38 2.87 13.86 10.39
N THR A 39 3.62 14.77 10.97
CA THR A 39 3.61 16.18 10.55
C THR A 39 3.81 16.35 9.03
N ALA A 40 4.75 15.60 8.44
CA ALA A 40 5.03 15.72 7.01
C ALA A 40 3.92 15.09 6.12
N ASP A 41 3.11 14.20 6.67
CA ASP A 41 2.01 13.56 5.93
C ASP A 41 0.73 14.38 5.98
N GLY A 42 0.59 15.25 6.98
CA GLY A 42 -0.67 15.84 7.35
C GLY A 42 -1.38 14.99 8.41
N LYS A 43 -1.88 15.64 9.45
CA LYS A 43 -2.43 14.94 10.61
C LYS A 43 -3.87 14.48 10.43
N ASP A 44 -4.60 15.12 9.53
CA ASP A 44 -5.97 14.74 9.23
C ASP A 44 -5.98 13.67 8.16
N VAL A 45 -6.44 12.47 8.52
CA VAL A 45 -6.50 11.34 7.59
C VAL A 45 -7.91 11.12 7.03
N SER A 46 -8.86 12.00 7.34
CA SER A 46 -10.23 11.84 6.84
C SER A 46 -10.32 11.85 5.31
N TRP A 47 -9.31 12.35 4.63
CA TRP A 47 -9.26 12.39 3.18
C TRP A 47 -9.35 10.99 2.54
N ILE A 48 -9.04 9.93 3.28
CA ILE A 48 -9.15 8.56 2.74
C ILE A 48 -10.60 8.21 2.40
N TRP A 49 -11.58 8.87 3.02
CA TRP A 49 -12.99 8.63 2.75
C TRP A 49 -13.44 9.23 1.42
N ASP A 50 -12.63 10.12 0.83
CA ASP A 50 -12.86 10.71 -0.49
C ASP A 50 -12.07 10.01 -1.59
N VAL A 51 -11.32 8.96 -1.25
CA VAL A 51 -10.58 8.15 -2.23
C VAL A 51 -11.50 7.02 -2.73
N ASP A 52 -11.50 6.80 -4.02
CA ASP A 52 -12.38 5.85 -4.69
C ASP A 52 -11.82 4.43 -4.69
N TYR A 53 -11.51 3.89 -3.50
CA TYR A 53 -10.98 2.53 -3.38
C TYR A 53 -11.91 1.48 -3.98
N GLU A 54 -13.20 1.77 -4.05
CA GLU A 54 -14.21 0.91 -4.67
C GLU A 54 -13.85 0.53 -6.12
N LEU A 55 -13.11 1.39 -6.80
CA LEU A 55 -12.71 1.14 -8.19
C LEU A 55 -11.81 -0.08 -8.34
N VAL A 56 -11.04 -0.42 -7.31
CA VAL A 56 -10.01 -1.46 -7.44
C VAL A 56 -10.27 -2.71 -6.61
N VAL A 57 -11.25 -2.72 -5.72
CA VAL A 57 -11.44 -3.86 -4.81
C VAL A 57 -11.61 -5.19 -5.53
N ASP A 58 -12.29 -5.20 -6.67
CA ASP A 58 -12.50 -6.43 -7.44
C ASP A 58 -11.26 -6.86 -8.24
N ARG A 59 -10.25 -5.99 -8.28
CA ARG A 59 -9.02 -6.23 -9.02
C ARG A 59 -7.88 -6.69 -8.12
N LEU A 60 -8.12 -6.85 -6.82
CA LEU A 60 -7.06 -7.17 -5.87
C LEU A 60 -6.89 -8.68 -5.72
N ALA A 61 -5.66 -9.15 -5.94
CA ALA A 61 -5.25 -10.51 -5.59
C ALA A 61 -5.01 -10.62 -4.09
N SER A 62 -4.50 -9.54 -3.47
CA SER A 62 -4.30 -9.46 -2.04
C SER A 62 -4.32 -8.00 -1.60
N LEU A 63 -4.62 -7.75 -0.33
CA LEU A 63 -4.59 -6.42 0.26
C LEU A 63 -3.86 -6.48 1.60
N THR A 64 -2.78 -5.72 1.70
CA THR A 64 -2.00 -5.55 2.92
C THR A 64 -2.10 -4.09 3.34
N ILE A 65 -2.36 -3.86 4.62
CA ILE A 65 -2.59 -2.52 5.14
C ILE A 65 -1.59 -2.26 6.27
N GLY A 66 -0.94 -1.11 6.21
CA GLY A 66 0.08 -0.75 7.18
C GLY A 66 0.08 0.72 7.55
N GLY A 67 1.12 1.11 8.28
CA GLY A 67 1.28 2.47 8.78
C GLY A 67 0.67 2.68 10.15
N ASP A 68 0.92 3.86 10.72
CA ASP A 68 0.45 4.22 12.06
C ASP A 68 -1.08 4.20 12.16
N ARG A 69 -1.77 4.54 11.07
CA ARG A 69 -3.23 4.59 10.99
C ARG A 69 -3.80 3.42 10.18
N ALA A 70 -3.16 2.25 10.28
CA ALA A 70 -3.58 1.07 9.52
C ALA A 70 -5.04 0.67 9.80
N TYR A 71 -5.49 0.79 11.04
CA TYR A 71 -6.85 0.37 11.37
C TYR A 71 -7.91 1.31 10.81
N ASP A 72 -7.62 2.61 10.70
CA ASP A 72 -8.51 3.57 10.01
C ASP A 72 -8.65 3.18 8.54
N LEU A 73 -7.55 2.82 7.94
CA LEU A 73 -7.52 2.42 6.53
C LEU A 73 -8.24 1.08 6.31
N ALA A 74 -8.07 0.14 7.22
CA ALA A 74 -8.77 -1.14 7.17
C ALA A 74 -10.28 -0.93 7.23
N LEU A 75 -10.75 -0.02 8.10
CA LEU A 75 -12.16 0.34 8.18
C LEU A 75 -12.65 0.93 6.86
N ARG A 76 -11.86 1.80 6.26
CA ARG A 76 -12.19 2.38 4.94
C ARG A 76 -12.36 1.30 3.88
N PHE A 77 -11.44 0.35 3.80
CA PHE A 77 -11.54 -0.75 2.82
C PHE A 77 -12.72 -1.66 3.11
N HIS A 78 -13.05 -1.87 4.37
CA HIS A 78 -14.24 -2.63 4.73
C HIS A 78 -15.48 -2.00 4.10
N TYR A 79 -15.62 -0.68 4.22
CA TYR A 79 -16.76 0.02 3.64
C TYR A 79 -16.70 0.12 2.12
N SER A 80 -15.55 -0.16 1.51
CA SER A 80 -15.45 -0.24 0.05
C SER A 80 -15.91 -1.60 -0.51
N GLY A 81 -16.21 -2.55 0.36
CA GLY A 81 -16.66 -3.86 -0.02
C GLY A 81 -15.60 -4.96 0.03
N PHE A 82 -14.39 -4.64 0.51
CA PHE A 82 -13.34 -5.65 0.63
C PHE A 82 -13.52 -6.44 1.92
N PRO A 83 -13.55 -7.80 1.86
CA PRO A 83 -13.78 -8.61 3.05
C PRO A 83 -12.68 -8.45 4.10
N ILE A 84 -13.06 -8.19 5.35
CA ILE A 84 -12.12 -8.05 6.46
C ILE A 84 -11.23 -9.28 6.58
N ALA A 85 -11.81 -10.47 6.43
CA ALA A 85 -11.06 -11.72 6.57
C ALA A 85 -9.96 -11.90 5.52
N SER A 86 -10.04 -11.14 4.42
CA SER A 86 -9.05 -11.21 3.34
C SER A 86 -7.98 -10.13 3.44
N MET A 87 -8.09 -9.22 4.41
CA MET A 87 -7.08 -8.19 4.64
C MET A 87 -5.98 -8.73 5.55
N HIS A 88 -4.75 -8.32 5.27
CA HIS A 88 -3.65 -8.49 6.20
C HIS A 88 -3.27 -7.11 6.74
N VAL A 89 -3.45 -6.89 8.04
CA VAL A 89 -3.17 -5.60 8.67
C VAL A 89 -1.94 -5.71 9.54
N THR A 90 -0.92 -4.93 9.22
CA THR A 90 0.32 -4.90 9.98
C THR A 90 0.88 -3.47 10.01
N PRO A 91 0.78 -2.77 11.15
CA PRO A 91 1.31 -1.40 11.25
C PRO A 91 2.83 -1.31 11.07
N SER A 92 3.57 -2.37 11.42
CA SER A 92 5.02 -2.37 11.35
C SER A 92 5.53 -2.39 9.90
N PRO A 93 6.41 -1.45 9.52
CA PRO A 93 7.01 -1.48 8.18
C PRO A 93 7.76 -2.79 7.88
N LEU A 94 8.53 -3.28 8.84
CA LEU A 94 9.25 -4.54 8.68
C LEU A 94 8.28 -5.71 8.53
N GLY A 95 7.26 -5.76 9.39
CA GLY A 95 6.25 -6.82 9.32
C GLY A 95 5.52 -6.82 7.99
N LEU A 96 5.22 -5.65 7.45
CA LEU A 96 4.58 -5.54 6.14
C LEU A 96 5.48 -6.10 5.03
N LEU A 97 6.74 -5.71 5.01
CA LEU A 97 7.69 -6.19 4.01
C LEU A 97 7.90 -7.70 4.11
N GLU A 98 8.01 -8.23 5.32
CA GLU A 98 8.15 -9.68 5.52
C GLU A 98 6.91 -10.43 5.03
N HIS A 99 5.73 -9.88 5.29
CA HIS A 99 4.48 -10.48 4.81
C HIS A 99 4.43 -10.50 3.28
N LEU A 100 4.74 -9.39 2.63
CA LEU A 100 4.77 -9.33 1.16
C LEU A 100 5.75 -10.34 0.58
N LYS A 101 6.94 -10.42 1.17
CA LYS A 101 7.97 -11.35 0.70
C LYS A 101 7.53 -12.81 0.82
N SER A 102 6.79 -13.16 1.85
CA SER A 102 6.37 -14.54 2.09
C SER A 102 5.09 -14.93 1.35
N SER A 103 4.24 -13.95 1.01
CA SER A 103 2.92 -14.21 0.43
C SER A 103 2.85 -14.04 -1.08
N ILE A 104 3.79 -13.31 -1.67
CA ILE A 104 3.83 -13.03 -3.10
C ILE A 104 4.91 -13.89 -3.74
N LYS A 105 4.58 -14.51 -4.86
CA LYS A 105 5.51 -15.43 -5.55
C LYS A 105 6.63 -14.66 -6.22
N ALA A 106 7.79 -15.30 -6.29
CA ALA A 106 8.94 -14.76 -7.03
C ALA A 106 8.52 -14.49 -8.49
N GLY A 107 8.93 -13.33 -9.00
CA GLY A 107 8.56 -12.89 -10.35
C GLY A 107 7.29 -12.07 -10.41
N GLU A 108 6.47 -12.09 -9.36
CA GLU A 108 5.31 -11.23 -9.26
C GLU A 108 5.69 -9.87 -8.65
N LYS A 109 4.78 -8.91 -8.74
CA LYS A 109 5.02 -7.57 -8.20
C LYS A 109 3.96 -7.19 -7.19
N ALA A 110 4.35 -6.32 -6.25
CA ALA A 110 3.44 -5.66 -5.33
C ALA A 110 3.45 -4.16 -5.62
N ILE A 111 2.28 -3.56 -5.58
CA ILE A 111 2.14 -2.12 -5.72
C ILE A 111 1.89 -1.55 -4.33
N ILE A 112 2.67 -0.57 -3.94
CA ILE A 112 2.62 0.03 -2.61
C ILE A 112 2.19 1.49 -2.75
N LEU A 113 1.15 1.86 -2.02
CA LEU A 113 0.63 3.22 -1.98
C LEU A 113 0.84 3.79 -0.57
N PRO A 114 2.01 4.36 -0.29
CA PRO A 114 2.31 4.91 1.04
C PRO A 114 2.08 6.40 1.09
N THR A 115 1.83 6.94 2.29
CA THR A 115 2.08 8.34 2.59
C THR A 115 3.58 8.58 2.67
N TYR A 116 3.99 9.84 2.74
CA TYR A 116 5.41 10.19 2.64
C TYR A 116 6.28 9.54 3.71
N THR A 117 5.92 9.68 4.99
CA THR A 117 6.73 9.08 6.06
C THR A 117 6.66 7.57 6.07
N ALA A 118 5.56 6.98 5.62
CA ALA A 118 5.46 5.53 5.47
C ALA A 118 6.44 5.04 4.40
N MET A 119 6.59 5.78 3.30
CA MET A 119 7.59 5.47 2.28
C MET A 119 9.00 5.52 2.86
N LEU A 120 9.30 6.55 3.65
CA LEU A 120 10.62 6.66 4.28
C LEU A 120 10.90 5.49 5.22
N ASP A 121 9.91 5.07 5.99
CA ASP A 121 10.03 3.91 6.87
C ASP A 121 10.32 2.63 6.08
N LEU A 122 9.60 2.43 4.97
CA LEU A 122 9.82 1.26 4.12
C LEU A 122 11.22 1.27 3.50
N ARG A 123 11.65 2.40 3.00
CA ARG A 123 13.01 2.52 2.45
C ARG A 123 14.09 2.22 3.48
N SER A 124 13.89 2.71 4.70
CA SER A 124 14.81 2.44 5.81
C SER A 124 14.91 0.93 6.07
N GLU A 125 13.79 0.24 6.14
CA GLU A 125 13.77 -1.21 6.36
C GLU A 125 14.37 -1.97 5.17
N LEU A 126 14.08 -1.55 3.94
CA LEU A 126 14.67 -2.16 2.76
C LEU A 126 16.19 -2.03 2.74
N ASN A 127 16.71 -0.87 3.14
CA ASN A 127 18.15 -0.65 3.24
C ASN A 127 18.78 -1.57 4.30
N LYS A 128 18.13 -1.74 5.44
CA LYS A 128 18.60 -2.65 6.49
C LYS A 128 18.61 -4.10 6.03
N MET A 129 17.68 -4.47 5.16
CA MET A 129 17.60 -5.81 4.60
C MET A 129 18.61 -6.03 3.48
N GLY A 130 19.37 -5.01 3.10
CA GLY A 130 20.30 -5.09 1.98
C GLY A 130 19.63 -5.13 0.62
N ALA A 131 18.38 -4.65 0.51
CA ALA A 131 17.65 -4.61 -0.74
C ALA A 131 18.34 -3.68 -1.74
N THR A 132 18.25 -4.04 -3.03
CA THR A 132 18.82 -3.27 -4.12
C THR A 132 17.73 -2.81 -5.07
N HIS A 133 18.09 -2.03 -6.10
CA HIS A 133 17.13 -1.58 -7.12
C HIS A 133 16.43 -2.75 -7.83
N SER A 134 17.09 -3.90 -7.95
CA SER A 134 16.46 -5.08 -8.54
C SER A 134 15.37 -5.66 -7.65
N PHE A 135 15.27 -5.23 -6.39
CA PHE A 135 14.30 -5.70 -5.43
C PHE A 135 13.03 -4.84 -5.45
N TRP A 136 13.14 -3.55 -5.74
CA TRP A 136 12.02 -2.62 -5.77
C TRP A 136 12.28 -1.44 -6.71
N GLU A 137 11.21 -0.81 -7.20
CA GLU A 137 11.26 0.40 -8.01
C GLU A 137 10.21 1.40 -7.52
N GLU A 138 10.51 2.68 -7.71
CA GLU A 138 9.58 3.77 -7.40
C GLU A 138 8.96 4.35 -8.67
N GLN A 139 7.76 4.87 -8.48
CA GLN A 139 7.07 5.60 -9.53
C GLN A 139 6.65 6.98 -9.08
#